data_9f4f4f7d5fe309278dfc6fc7e93072af
#
_entry.id   9f4f4f7d5fe309278dfc6fc7e93072af
#
_cell.length_a   1.000
_cell.length_b   1.000
_cell.length_c   1.000
_cell.angle_alpha   90.00
_cell.angle_beta   90.00
_cell.angle_gamma   90.00
#
_symmetry.space_group_name_H-M   'P 1'
#
loop_
_entity.id
_entity.type
_entity.pdbx_description
1 polymer ?
#
loop_
_entity_poly.entity_id
_entity_poly.type
_entity_poly.pdbx_seq_one_letter_code
_entity_poly.pdbx_strand_id
1 'polypeptide(L)'
;MNKITAAIILLLITTTIKSQMALPPTVPIWDANKVELQLQKISDDIYAIIPASAALETTKGIPQATTGGFIVGDKGVIMIECMLNKRLFDQEMKLIRSVTTKPILFAINTSDHGDHCFTNYLLPPSAMIIQNDFAKENLSKNFEGIKQFMITLFGKGRGIEDAKYRPSDITIAKNDDLTIDMGSGKIVQLMNRGTAQSPADLFVWMPNQKILWAGNPFIAESPAIPWLFDGFFLEPADNLQKLYDFLPDDAIIVPGHGSITNKKGISYTVGYVSCLKKLVTASVEKNLTLEETKKVVTMNEWDKGYELFQWLHFNFNLPNAYNDIKSLKK
;
A
#
# COMPACT_ATOMS: atom_id res chain seq x y z
N MET A 1 -18.80 1.26 66.73
CA MET A 1 -19.29 0.34 65.68
C MET A 1 -18.93 0.90 64.34
N ASN A 2 -17.82 0.40 63.80
CA ASN A 2 -17.25 0.89 62.53
C ASN A 2 -17.86 0.07 61.37
N LYS A 3 -18.53 0.72 60.46
CA LYS A 3 -18.98 0.12 59.19
C LYS A 3 -17.84 0.21 58.18
N ILE A 4 -17.21 -0.93 57.86
CA ILE A 4 -16.26 -1.07 56.79
C ILE A 4 -17.08 -1.25 55.50
N THR A 5 -17.01 -0.25 54.62
CA THR A 5 -17.58 -0.31 53.26
C THR A 5 -16.53 -0.94 52.36
N ALA A 6 -16.76 -2.16 51.93
CA ALA A 6 -15.93 -2.84 50.94
C ALA A 6 -16.27 -2.30 49.55
N ALA A 7 -15.35 -1.56 48.94
CA ALA A 7 -15.43 -1.17 47.56
C ALA A 7 -14.96 -2.33 46.67
N ILE A 8 -15.87 -2.96 45.94
CA ILE A 8 -15.57 -3.94 44.92
C ILE A 8 -15.09 -3.14 43.68
N ILE A 9 -13.80 -3.14 43.44
CA ILE A 9 -13.22 -2.64 42.18
C ILE A 9 -13.46 -3.73 41.12
N LEU A 10 -14.45 -3.50 40.29
CA LEU A 10 -14.72 -4.31 39.09
C LEU A 10 -13.62 -3.98 38.04
N LEU A 11 -12.59 -4.81 38.00
CA LEU A 11 -11.55 -4.73 36.98
C LEU A 11 -12.16 -5.20 35.64
N LEU A 12 -12.64 -4.28 34.82
CA LEU A 12 -13.01 -4.54 33.44
C LEU A 12 -11.73 -4.86 32.67
N ILE A 13 -11.38 -6.14 32.58
CA ILE A 13 -10.42 -6.63 31.62
C ILE A 13 -11.07 -6.52 30.24
N THR A 14 -10.83 -5.41 29.57
CA THR A 14 -11.09 -5.32 28.15
C THR A 14 -10.05 -6.19 27.42
N THR A 15 -10.39 -7.46 27.26
CA THR A 15 -9.70 -8.31 26.30
C THR A 15 -10.04 -7.76 24.91
N THR A 16 -9.20 -6.88 24.38
CA THR A 16 -9.15 -6.63 22.96
C THR A 16 -8.79 -7.97 22.31
N ILE A 17 -9.80 -8.68 21.85
CA ILE A 17 -9.63 -9.78 20.91
C ILE A 17 -9.05 -9.11 19.66
N LYS A 18 -7.72 -9.09 19.53
CA LYS A 18 -7.09 -8.87 18.24
C LYS A 18 -7.64 -10.00 17.38
N SER A 19 -8.57 -9.66 16.48
CA SER A 19 -9.01 -10.58 15.45
C SER A 19 -7.75 -11.08 14.78
N GLN A 20 -7.47 -12.38 14.95
CA GLN A 20 -6.31 -12.98 14.30
C GLN A 20 -6.58 -12.87 12.81
N MET A 21 -5.75 -12.10 12.11
CA MET A 21 -5.91 -11.89 10.68
C MET A 21 -5.91 -13.24 9.98
N ALA A 22 -6.90 -13.47 9.11
CA ALA A 22 -6.95 -14.68 8.30
C ALA A 22 -5.66 -14.78 7.46
N LEU A 23 -5.01 -15.94 7.49
CA LEU A 23 -3.82 -16.18 6.67
C LEU A 23 -4.20 -16.17 5.18
N PRO A 24 -3.33 -15.63 4.32
CA PRO A 24 -3.53 -15.69 2.89
C PRO A 24 -3.51 -17.14 2.38
N PRO A 25 -4.10 -17.41 1.22
CA PRO A 25 -3.90 -18.66 0.53
C PRO A 25 -2.39 -18.93 0.34
N THR A 26 -1.99 -20.19 0.42
CA THR A 26 -0.60 -20.58 0.15
C THR A 26 -0.35 -20.53 -1.35
N VAL A 27 0.09 -19.38 -1.82
CA VAL A 27 0.49 -19.20 -3.22
C VAL A 27 2.00 -19.06 -3.31
N PRO A 28 2.67 -19.68 -4.30
CA PRO A 28 4.14 -19.62 -4.44
C PRO A 28 4.69 -18.22 -4.65
N ILE A 29 3.84 -17.26 -5.05
CA ILE A 29 4.22 -15.87 -5.30
C ILE A 29 4.75 -15.13 -4.07
N TRP A 30 4.49 -15.61 -2.85
CA TRP A 30 4.97 -14.99 -1.63
C TRP A 30 6.47 -15.21 -1.30
N ASP A 31 7.23 -15.86 -2.20
CA ASP A 31 8.66 -16.11 -1.98
C ASP A 31 9.54 -14.98 -2.54
N ALA A 32 9.74 -13.94 -1.76
CA ALA A 32 10.59 -12.79 -2.11
C ALA A 32 12.04 -13.17 -2.48
N ASN A 33 12.52 -14.36 -2.10
CA ASN A 33 13.86 -14.82 -2.48
C ASN A 33 13.97 -15.25 -3.95
N LYS A 34 12.85 -15.46 -4.62
CA LYS A 34 12.80 -15.85 -6.04
C LYS A 34 12.53 -14.69 -6.98
N VAL A 35 12.20 -13.51 -6.44
CA VAL A 35 11.87 -12.35 -7.26
C VAL A 35 13.13 -11.77 -7.90
N GLU A 36 13.09 -11.56 -9.20
CA GLU A 36 14.04 -10.76 -9.95
C GLU A 36 13.39 -9.44 -10.34
N LEU A 37 14.12 -8.33 -10.12
CA LEU A 37 13.68 -7.00 -10.49
C LEU A 37 14.21 -6.63 -11.88
N GLN A 38 13.41 -5.89 -12.63
CA GLN A 38 13.81 -5.34 -13.92
C GLN A 38 13.55 -3.84 -13.99
N LEU A 39 14.35 -3.16 -14.80
CA LEU A 39 14.23 -1.75 -15.07
C LEU A 39 13.32 -1.51 -16.26
N GLN A 40 12.36 -0.59 -16.11
CA GLN A 40 11.53 -0.11 -17.20
C GLN A 40 11.63 1.41 -17.31
N LYS A 41 12.15 1.91 -18.44
CA LYS A 41 12.16 3.35 -18.72
C LYS A 41 10.74 3.81 -19.02
N ILE A 42 10.26 4.82 -18.29
CA ILE A 42 8.93 5.43 -18.48
C ILE A 42 9.08 6.67 -19.37
N SER A 43 10.06 7.52 -19.06
CA SER A 43 10.36 8.75 -19.78
C SER A 43 11.85 9.05 -19.63
N ASP A 44 12.32 10.17 -20.16
CA ASP A 44 13.72 10.57 -19.99
C ASP A 44 14.05 10.80 -18.52
N ASP A 45 15.05 10.03 -18.04
CA ASP A 45 15.52 10.05 -16.66
C ASP A 45 14.48 9.59 -15.61
N ILE A 46 13.40 8.93 -16.04
CA ILE A 46 12.32 8.43 -15.15
C ILE A 46 12.13 6.94 -15.41
N TYR A 47 12.24 6.15 -14.36
CA TYR A 47 12.26 4.70 -14.44
C TYR A 47 11.39 4.07 -13.37
N ALA A 48 10.65 3.01 -13.73
CA ALA A 48 10.08 2.07 -12.77
C ALA A 48 11.03 0.87 -12.58
N ILE A 49 11.00 0.32 -11.38
CA ILE A 49 11.64 -0.96 -11.04
C ILE A 49 10.50 -1.90 -10.65
N ILE A 50 10.33 -2.94 -11.45
CA ILE A 50 9.20 -3.86 -11.32
C ILE A 50 9.70 -5.31 -11.19
N PRO A 51 8.93 -6.21 -10.55
CA PRO A 51 9.21 -7.64 -10.63
C PRO A 51 9.18 -8.11 -12.08
N ALA A 52 10.17 -8.88 -12.50
CA ALA A 52 10.26 -9.37 -13.90
C ALA A 52 9.07 -10.24 -14.29
N SER A 53 8.42 -10.88 -13.31
CA SER A 53 7.24 -11.73 -13.47
C SER A 53 5.91 -10.98 -13.31
N ALA A 54 5.92 -9.66 -13.07
CA ALA A 54 4.73 -8.90 -12.70
C ALA A 54 3.52 -9.12 -13.62
N ALA A 55 3.73 -9.14 -14.95
CA ALA A 55 2.66 -9.35 -15.93
C ALA A 55 1.99 -10.73 -15.83
N LEU A 56 2.73 -11.76 -15.39
CA LEU A 56 2.19 -13.11 -15.22
C LEU A 56 1.53 -13.32 -13.86
N GLU A 57 2.02 -12.64 -12.83
CA GLU A 57 1.61 -12.88 -11.45
C GLU A 57 0.39 -12.06 -11.05
N THR A 58 0.16 -10.91 -11.69
CA THR A 58 -1.00 -10.05 -11.40
C THR A 58 -2.33 -10.81 -11.57
N THR A 59 -2.43 -11.71 -12.54
CA THR A 59 -3.64 -12.50 -12.76
C THR A 59 -3.85 -13.61 -11.73
N LYS A 60 -2.77 -14.06 -11.07
CA LYS A 60 -2.82 -15.14 -10.07
C LYS A 60 -2.98 -14.66 -8.65
N GLY A 61 -2.61 -13.46 -8.40
CA GLY A 61 -2.59 -12.91 -7.07
C GLY A 61 -1.81 -11.62 -7.08
N ILE A 62 -0.64 -11.59 -6.47
CA ILE A 62 0.20 -10.40 -6.48
C ILE A 62 1.64 -10.76 -6.75
N PRO A 63 2.35 -9.87 -7.45
CA PRO A 63 3.80 -9.93 -7.52
C PRO A 63 4.45 -9.92 -6.14
N GLN A 64 5.51 -10.69 -6.00
CA GLN A 64 6.21 -10.96 -4.74
C GLN A 64 7.05 -9.78 -4.24
N ALA A 65 7.10 -8.68 -4.97
CA ALA A 65 7.80 -7.46 -4.59
C ALA A 65 7.01 -6.23 -5.00
N THR A 66 7.24 -5.16 -4.26
CA THR A 66 6.71 -3.82 -4.53
C THR A 66 7.25 -3.30 -5.85
N THR A 67 6.43 -2.57 -6.57
CA THR A 67 6.83 -1.81 -7.75
C THR A 67 7.29 -0.42 -7.30
N GLY A 68 8.59 -0.18 -7.44
CA GLY A 68 9.20 1.10 -7.11
C GLY A 68 9.67 1.86 -8.34
N GLY A 69 10.73 2.64 -8.17
CA GLY A 69 11.34 3.37 -9.27
C GLY A 69 12.28 4.47 -8.84
N PHE A 70 12.72 5.27 -9.81
CA PHE A 70 13.56 6.44 -9.51
C PHE A 70 13.49 7.50 -10.59
N ILE A 71 13.81 8.72 -10.16
CA ILE A 71 13.85 9.92 -10.99
C ILE A 71 15.28 10.48 -10.89
N VAL A 72 15.94 10.66 -12.03
CA VAL A 72 17.27 11.26 -12.10
C VAL A 72 17.13 12.74 -12.39
N GLY A 73 17.38 13.57 -11.38
CA GLY A 73 17.40 15.01 -11.50
C GLY A 73 18.79 15.57 -11.78
N ASP A 74 18.91 16.90 -11.80
CA ASP A 74 20.17 17.57 -12.10
C ASP A 74 21.26 17.29 -11.05
N LYS A 75 20.90 17.25 -9.77
CA LYS A 75 21.84 17.12 -8.64
C LYS A 75 21.88 15.74 -8.00
N GLY A 76 20.93 14.87 -8.30
CA GLY A 76 20.83 13.55 -7.67
C GLY A 76 19.57 12.80 -8.05
N VAL A 77 19.25 11.79 -7.28
CA VAL A 77 18.18 10.84 -7.52
C VAL A 77 17.13 10.92 -6.43
N ILE A 78 15.85 10.89 -6.81
CA ILE A 78 14.75 10.45 -5.96
C ILE A 78 14.55 8.96 -6.21
N MET A 79 14.65 8.15 -5.17
CA MET A 79 14.28 6.73 -5.14
C MET A 79 12.86 6.61 -4.58
N ILE A 80 12.02 5.80 -5.18
CA ILE A 80 10.64 5.57 -4.77
C ILE A 80 10.50 4.10 -4.41
N GLU A 81 10.13 3.83 -3.21
CA GLU A 81 10.15 2.57 -2.45
C GLU A 81 11.56 2.12 -2.07
N CYS A 82 11.64 1.31 -1.01
CA CYS A 82 12.87 0.74 -0.47
C CYS A 82 12.63 -0.71 -0.08
N MET A 83 12.15 -1.52 -0.93
CA MET A 83 11.99 -2.97 -0.90
C MET A 83 11.88 -3.68 0.47
N LEU A 84 11.42 -4.94 0.44
CA LEU A 84 11.16 -5.78 1.62
C LEU A 84 12.43 -6.25 2.34
N ASN A 85 13.48 -6.60 1.59
CA ASN A 85 14.69 -7.21 2.14
C ASN A 85 15.95 -6.77 1.40
N LYS A 86 17.11 -7.06 1.99
CA LYS A 86 18.41 -6.66 1.44
C LYS A 86 18.65 -7.18 0.03
N ARG A 87 18.22 -8.39 -0.30
CA ARG A 87 18.41 -8.95 -1.65
C ARG A 87 17.72 -8.11 -2.72
N LEU A 88 16.48 -7.70 -2.46
CA LEU A 88 15.72 -6.84 -3.38
C LEU A 88 16.31 -5.44 -3.45
N PHE A 89 16.70 -4.88 -2.30
CA PHE A 89 17.39 -3.59 -2.26
C PHE A 89 18.70 -3.58 -3.05
N ASP A 90 19.53 -4.63 -2.94
CA ASP A 90 20.78 -4.74 -3.70
C ASP A 90 20.50 -4.79 -5.21
N GLN A 91 19.44 -5.47 -5.65
CA GLN A 91 19.02 -5.47 -7.05
C GLN A 91 18.57 -4.08 -7.50
N GLU A 92 17.73 -3.42 -6.71
CA GLU A 92 17.24 -2.07 -6.97
C GLU A 92 18.41 -1.09 -7.10
N MET A 93 19.35 -1.09 -6.16
CA MET A 93 20.55 -0.25 -6.22
C MET A 93 21.41 -0.56 -7.45
N LYS A 94 21.56 -1.83 -7.84
CA LYS A 94 22.26 -2.21 -9.06
C LYS A 94 21.59 -1.64 -10.31
N LEU A 95 20.27 -1.69 -10.38
CA LEU A 95 19.50 -1.11 -11.50
C LEU A 95 19.65 0.41 -11.55
N ILE A 96 19.54 1.12 -10.40
CA ILE A 96 19.80 2.56 -10.35
C ILE A 96 21.22 2.89 -10.82
N ARG A 97 22.23 2.15 -10.34
CA ARG A 97 23.63 2.38 -10.68
C ARG A 97 23.99 2.01 -12.13
N SER A 98 23.16 1.21 -12.81
CA SER A 98 23.32 0.98 -14.26
C SER A 98 22.93 2.21 -15.10
N VAL A 99 22.18 3.14 -14.54
CA VAL A 99 21.71 4.36 -15.21
C VAL A 99 22.53 5.58 -14.79
N THR A 100 22.82 5.72 -13.50
CA THR A 100 23.44 6.94 -12.98
C THR A 100 24.35 6.70 -11.77
N THR A 101 25.42 7.49 -11.67
CA THR A 101 26.29 7.53 -10.49
C THR A 101 25.92 8.64 -9.51
N LYS A 102 24.91 9.48 -9.83
CA LYS A 102 24.48 10.58 -8.98
C LYS A 102 24.02 10.07 -7.59
N PRO A 103 24.19 10.87 -6.53
CA PRO A 103 23.78 10.47 -5.18
C PRO A 103 22.25 10.31 -5.06
N ILE A 104 21.81 9.39 -4.21
CA ILE A 104 20.43 9.37 -3.75
C ILE A 104 20.24 10.55 -2.79
N LEU A 105 19.36 11.48 -3.14
CA LEU A 105 19.04 12.64 -2.30
C LEU A 105 17.83 12.34 -1.41
N PHE A 106 16.81 11.73 -2.00
CA PHE A 106 15.57 11.40 -1.32
C PHE A 106 15.17 9.95 -1.58
N ALA A 107 14.62 9.31 -0.57
CA ALA A 107 13.91 8.04 -0.67
C ALA A 107 12.47 8.25 -0.18
N ILE A 108 11.49 7.95 -1.01
CA ILE A 108 10.09 8.15 -0.72
C ILE A 108 9.45 6.77 -0.53
N ASN A 109 8.79 6.58 0.62
CA ASN A 109 7.97 5.39 0.84
C ASN A 109 6.50 5.78 0.73
N THR A 110 5.77 5.09 -0.14
CA THR A 110 4.34 5.36 -0.35
C THR A 110 3.45 4.69 0.69
N SER A 111 4.01 3.83 1.54
CA SER A 111 3.32 3.11 2.61
C SER A 111 4.27 2.85 3.78
N ASP A 112 3.73 2.46 4.94
CA ASP A 112 4.46 1.93 6.09
C ASP A 112 4.55 0.40 6.09
N HIS A 113 3.98 -0.27 5.09
CA HIS A 113 4.16 -1.70 4.92
C HIS A 113 5.62 -2.03 4.63
N GLY A 114 6.10 -3.15 5.19
CA GLY A 114 7.53 -3.45 5.21
C GLY A 114 8.16 -3.62 3.83
N ASP A 115 7.40 -4.06 2.85
CA ASP A 115 7.85 -4.22 1.48
C ASP A 115 8.11 -2.88 0.75
N HIS A 116 7.66 -1.76 1.31
CA HIS A 116 7.94 -0.40 0.83
C HIS A 116 9.10 0.29 1.57
N CYS A 117 9.45 -0.14 2.80
CA CYS A 117 10.30 0.68 3.67
C CYS A 117 11.33 -0.09 4.52
N PHE A 118 11.30 -1.43 4.56
CA PHE A 118 12.15 -2.18 5.50
C PHE A 118 13.63 -2.06 5.24
N THR A 119 14.05 -1.72 4.03
CA THR A 119 15.47 -1.50 3.75
C THR A 119 15.91 -0.05 3.84
N ASN A 120 15.09 0.84 4.36
CA ASN A 120 15.47 2.24 4.61
C ASN A 120 16.81 2.36 5.37
N TYR A 121 17.13 1.40 6.26
CA TYR A 121 18.37 1.41 7.03
C TYR A 121 19.63 1.14 6.19
N LEU A 122 19.48 0.65 4.96
CA LEU A 122 20.59 0.41 4.02
C LEU A 122 20.91 1.63 3.15
N LEU A 123 20.03 2.62 3.12
CA LEU A 123 20.25 3.86 2.37
C LEU A 123 21.50 4.60 2.89
N PRO A 124 22.22 5.32 2.01
CA PRO A 124 23.30 6.21 2.44
C PRO A 124 22.82 7.16 3.55
N PRO A 125 23.67 7.49 4.54
CA PRO A 125 23.30 8.43 5.61
C PRO A 125 22.88 9.82 5.11
N SER A 126 23.35 10.23 3.93
CA SER A 126 22.99 11.51 3.30
C SER A 126 21.65 11.51 2.58
N ALA A 127 21.05 10.34 2.33
CA ALA A 127 19.74 10.25 1.72
C ALA A 127 18.66 10.57 2.76
N MET A 128 17.79 11.51 2.47
CA MET A 128 16.65 11.86 3.34
C MET A 128 15.43 11.00 3.00
N ILE A 129 14.82 10.40 4.00
CA ILE A 129 13.62 9.58 3.87
C ILE A 129 12.38 10.46 4.03
N ILE A 130 11.43 10.34 3.09
CA ILE A 130 10.17 11.07 3.10
C ILE A 130 9.02 10.06 3.21
N GLN A 131 8.13 10.27 4.18
CA GLN A 131 6.93 9.46 4.41
C GLN A 131 5.76 10.39 4.79
N ASN A 132 4.55 9.86 4.90
CA ASN A 132 3.52 10.60 5.59
C ASN A 132 3.73 10.54 7.12
N ASP A 133 3.06 11.40 7.86
CA ASP A 133 3.22 11.54 9.31
C ASP A 133 2.76 10.29 10.08
N PHE A 134 1.64 9.67 9.65
CA PHE A 134 1.16 8.43 10.23
C PHE A 134 2.17 7.29 10.06
N ALA A 135 2.77 7.15 8.88
CA ALA A 135 3.77 6.10 8.60
C ALA A 135 4.95 6.20 9.59
N LYS A 136 5.48 7.41 9.79
CA LYS A 136 6.55 7.64 10.78
C LYS A 136 6.13 7.23 12.18
N GLU A 137 4.94 7.67 12.61
CA GLU A 137 4.43 7.38 13.95
C GLU A 137 4.20 5.88 14.14
N ASN A 138 3.53 5.22 13.18
CA ASN A 138 3.23 3.79 13.25
C ASN A 138 4.51 2.93 13.23
N LEU A 139 5.44 3.20 12.32
CA LEU A 139 6.72 2.49 12.28
C LEU A 139 7.52 2.68 13.57
N SER A 140 7.53 3.87 14.16
CA SER A 140 8.26 4.13 15.40
C SER A 140 7.71 3.33 16.59
N LYS A 141 6.41 3.06 16.60
CA LYS A 141 5.72 2.36 17.70
C LYS A 141 5.59 0.85 17.48
N ASN A 142 5.40 0.44 16.21
CA ASN A 142 4.92 -0.90 15.88
C ASN A 142 5.85 -1.67 14.91
N PHE A 143 7.09 -1.22 14.69
CA PHE A 143 8.00 -1.81 13.70
C PHE A 143 8.13 -3.34 13.81
N GLU A 144 8.32 -3.85 15.02
CA GLU A 144 8.43 -5.30 15.23
C GLU A 144 7.12 -6.04 14.92
N GLY A 145 5.97 -5.44 15.22
CA GLY A 145 4.66 -5.99 14.87
C GLY A 145 4.45 -6.05 13.36
N ILE A 146 4.80 -4.98 12.66
CA ILE A 146 4.74 -4.91 11.19
C ILE A 146 5.71 -5.95 10.58
N LYS A 147 6.91 -6.10 11.14
CA LYS A 147 7.88 -7.10 10.71
C LYS A 147 7.34 -8.53 10.85
N GLN A 148 6.71 -8.88 11.98
CA GLN A 148 6.07 -10.18 12.16
C GLN A 148 4.92 -10.40 11.17
N PHE A 149 4.14 -9.36 10.88
CA PHE A 149 3.11 -9.41 9.85
C PHE A 149 3.70 -9.71 8.47
N MET A 150 4.78 -9.03 8.07
CA MET A 150 5.47 -9.29 6.80
C MET A 150 6.06 -10.70 6.74
N ILE A 151 6.64 -11.20 7.84
CA ILE A 151 7.10 -12.58 7.93
C ILE A 151 5.94 -13.58 7.73
N THR A 152 4.76 -13.27 8.23
CA THR A 152 3.56 -14.09 8.03
C THR A 152 3.14 -14.14 6.56
N LEU A 153 3.19 -13.00 5.86
CA LEU A 153 2.82 -12.90 4.44
C LEU A 153 3.88 -13.50 3.51
N PHE A 154 5.15 -13.17 3.74
CA PHE A 154 6.25 -13.46 2.80
C PHE A 154 7.14 -14.64 3.24
N GLY A 155 6.90 -15.19 4.42
CA GLY A 155 7.60 -16.38 4.93
C GLY A 155 8.88 -16.07 5.72
N LYS A 156 9.13 -16.94 6.70
CA LYS A 156 10.32 -16.90 7.56
C LYS A 156 11.58 -17.30 6.76
N GLY A 157 12.73 -16.75 7.17
CA GLY A 157 14.04 -17.09 6.57
C GLY A 157 14.27 -16.43 5.23
N ARG A 158 13.55 -15.35 4.94
CA ARG A 158 13.64 -14.61 3.65
C ARG A 158 14.31 -13.24 3.81
N GLY A 159 15.06 -13.04 4.89
CA GLY A 159 15.82 -11.81 5.16
C GLY A 159 14.98 -10.64 5.68
N ILE A 160 13.69 -10.88 6.00
CA ILE A 160 12.81 -9.87 6.60
C ILE A 160 13.22 -9.65 8.06
N GLU A 161 13.72 -10.70 8.70
CA GLU A 161 14.17 -10.69 10.09
C GLU A 161 15.31 -9.68 10.35
N ASP A 162 16.10 -9.38 9.32
CA ASP A 162 17.24 -8.46 9.40
C ASP A 162 16.83 -6.99 9.31
N ALA A 163 15.56 -6.70 8.99
CA ALA A 163 15.05 -5.35 8.87
C ALA A 163 15.23 -4.55 10.17
N LYS A 164 15.68 -3.30 10.01
CA LYS A 164 15.91 -2.37 11.12
C LYS A 164 15.14 -1.07 10.86
N TYR A 165 14.53 -0.53 11.90
CA TYR A 165 13.88 0.76 11.80
C TYR A 165 14.89 1.89 11.56
N ARG A 166 14.66 2.69 10.53
CA ARG A 166 15.27 4.00 10.30
C ARG A 166 14.15 5.01 10.13
N PRO A 167 14.06 6.03 11.02
CA PRO A 167 12.99 7.02 10.95
C PRO A 167 13.08 7.86 9.69
N SER A 168 11.93 8.36 9.22
CA SER A 168 11.89 9.36 8.15
C SER A 168 12.40 10.70 8.65
N ASP A 169 13.08 11.42 7.76
CA ASP A 169 13.63 12.75 8.00
C ASP A 169 12.57 13.84 7.79
N ILE A 170 11.72 13.66 6.78
CA ILE A 170 10.64 14.57 6.38
C ILE A 170 9.32 13.82 6.43
N THR A 171 8.28 14.48 6.96
CA THR A 171 6.91 13.96 6.97
C THR A 171 5.94 14.92 6.32
N ILE A 172 4.89 14.38 5.71
CA ILE A 172 3.81 15.12 5.06
C ILE A 172 2.52 14.83 5.82
N ALA A 173 1.91 15.87 6.39
CA ALA A 173 0.67 15.73 7.14
C ALA A 173 -0.53 15.46 6.21
N LYS A 174 -1.60 14.90 6.78
CA LYS A 174 -2.83 14.61 6.03
C LYS A 174 -3.36 15.88 5.34
N ASN A 175 -3.65 15.78 4.05
CA ASN A 175 -4.10 16.83 3.14
C ASN A 175 -3.03 17.89 2.78
N ASP A 176 -1.77 17.66 3.15
CA ASP A 176 -0.66 18.50 2.73
C ASP A 176 0.05 17.92 1.51
N ASP A 177 0.77 18.80 0.82
CA ASP A 177 1.60 18.47 -0.34
C ASP A 177 3.02 18.99 -0.13
N LEU A 178 4.00 18.24 -0.64
CA LEU A 178 5.38 18.70 -0.75
C LEU A 178 5.81 18.67 -2.23
N THR A 179 6.35 19.76 -2.73
CA THR A 179 6.87 19.83 -4.09
C THR A 179 8.41 19.85 -4.07
N ILE A 180 9.01 18.98 -4.88
CA ILE A 180 10.45 18.90 -5.09
C ILE A 180 10.75 19.20 -6.56
N ASP A 181 11.58 20.21 -6.82
CA ASP A 181 12.09 20.49 -8.15
C ASP A 181 13.43 19.79 -8.33
N MET A 182 13.46 18.80 -9.22
CA MET A 182 14.64 18.01 -9.55
C MET A 182 15.46 18.60 -10.72
N GLY A 183 15.03 19.74 -11.26
CA GLY A 183 15.60 20.37 -12.44
C GLY A 183 15.12 19.75 -13.75
N SER A 184 15.46 20.40 -14.87
CA SER A 184 15.12 19.93 -16.23
C SER A 184 13.62 19.64 -16.41
N GLY A 185 12.73 20.41 -15.73
CA GLY A 185 11.27 20.27 -15.80
C GLY A 185 10.69 19.08 -15.03
N LYS A 186 11.49 18.42 -14.19
CA LYS A 186 11.06 17.30 -13.36
C LYS A 186 10.55 17.80 -12.00
N ILE A 187 9.28 18.16 -11.96
CA ILE A 187 8.57 18.53 -10.73
C ILE A 187 7.93 17.28 -10.14
N VAL A 188 8.22 17.02 -8.87
CA VAL A 188 7.68 15.87 -8.12
C VAL A 188 6.81 16.40 -7.00
N GLN A 189 5.54 16.06 -7.01
CA GLN A 189 4.57 16.39 -5.97
C GLN A 189 4.29 15.16 -5.12
N LEU A 190 4.52 15.26 -3.83
CA LEU A 190 4.19 14.25 -2.85
C LEU A 190 2.88 14.66 -2.19
N MET A 191 1.85 13.82 -2.31
CA MET A 191 0.48 14.19 -1.92
C MET A 191 -0.02 13.23 -0.85
N ASN A 192 -0.33 13.72 0.35
CA ASN A 192 -1.03 12.96 1.38
C ASN A 192 -2.53 13.26 1.30
N ARG A 193 -3.31 12.34 0.79
CA ARG A 193 -4.78 12.47 0.62
C ARG A 193 -5.59 11.72 1.68
N GLY A 194 -4.95 11.34 2.80
CA GLY A 194 -5.56 10.49 3.80
C GLY A 194 -5.62 9.02 3.37
N THR A 195 -6.48 8.25 4.02
CA THR A 195 -6.57 6.80 3.83
C THR A 195 -7.15 6.46 2.45
N ALA A 196 -6.39 5.75 1.62
CA ALA A 196 -6.86 5.20 0.35
C ALA A 196 -6.70 3.68 0.27
N GLN A 197 -5.72 3.11 1.00
CA GLN A 197 -5.59 1.70 1.35
C GLN A 197 -5.29 1.60 2.85
N SER A 198 -4.32 2.38 3.32
CA SER A 198 -3.94 2.53 4.72
C SER A 198 -3.83 4.01 5.10
N PRO A 199 -3.83 4.38 6.40
CA PRO A 199 -3.57 5.75 6.83
C PRO A 199 -2.16 6.25 6.46
N ALA A 200 -1.26 5.34 6.07
CA ALA A 200 0.14 5.63 5.73
C ALA A 200 0.37 5.97 4.26
N ASP A 201 -0.68 6.06 3.44
CA ASP A 201 -0.56 6.28 2.01
C ASP A 201 0.05 7.64 1.65
N LEU A 202 0.95 7.63 0.66
CA LEU A 202 1.55 8.81 0.06
C LEU A 202 1.65 8.62 -1.46
N PHE A 203 1.17 9.58 -2.22
CA PHE A 203 1.21 9.54 -3.68
C PHE A 203 2.38 10.37 -4.21
N VAL A 204 3.05 9.87 -5.26
CA VAL A 204 4.14 10.58 -5.94
C VAL A 204 3.68 10.93 -7.35
N TRP A 205 3.38 12.20 -7.59
CA TRP A 205 2.84 12.71 -8.84
C TRP A 205 3.84 13.59 -9.58
N MET A 206 4.02 13.35 -10.87
CA MET A 206 4.81 14.19 -11.77
C MET A 206 3.87 14.86 -12.79
N PRO A 207 3.43 16.11 -12.55
CA PRO A 207 2.39 16.75 -13.36
C PRO A 207 2.80 16.95 -14.81
N ASN A 208 4.06 17.30 -15.06
CA ASN A 208 4.54 17.56 -16.41
C ASN A 208 4.64 16.29 -17.27
N GLN A 209 4.97 15.16 -16.65
CA GLN A 209 5.10 13.86 -17.30
C GLN A 209 3.83 13.01 -17.19
N LYS A 210 2.87 13.43 -16.38
CA LYS A 210 1.64 12.72 -16.08
C LYS A 210 1.87 11.32 -15.55
N ILE A 211 2.86 11.16 -14.66
CA ILE A 211 3.24 9.89 -14.05
C ILE A 211 2.85 9.90 -12.58
N LEU A 212 2.15 8.85 -12.14
CA LEU A 212 1.79 8.63 -10.75
C LEU A 212 2.39 7.32 -10.24
N TRP A 213 3.20 7.36 -9.17
CA TRP A 213 3.40 6.21 -8.30
C TRP A 213 2.28 6.23 -7.28
N ALA A 214 1.39 5.25 -7.42
CA ALA A 214 0.15 5.20 -6.65
C ALA A 214 0.31 4.45 -5.33
N GLY A 215 1.35 3.63 -5.19
CA GLY A 215 1.47 2.72 -4.06
C GLY A 215 0.28 1.73 -3.98
N ASN A 216 0.06 1.18 -2.81
CA ASN A 216 -0.96 0.16 -2.54
C ASN A 216 -2.42 0.58 -2.74
N PRO A 217 -2.82 1.86 -2.71
CA PRO A 217 -4.16 2.27 -3.13
C PRO A 217 -4.61 1.71 -4.47
N PHE A 218 -3.70 1.70 -5.46
CA PHE A 218 -3.88 0.93 -6.69
C PHE A 218 -2.83 -0.18 -6.71
N ILE A 219 -3.18 -1.32 -6.12
CA ILE A 219 -2.24 -2.42 -5.92
C ILE A 219 -1.69 -2.97 -7.24
N ALA A 220 -2.55 -3.15 -8.24
CA ALA A 220 -2.23 -3.56 -9.60
C ALA A 220 -3.44 -3.28 -10.51
N GLU A 221 -3.28 -3.47 -11.82
CA GLU A 221 -4.42 -3.46 -12.74
C GLU A 221 -5.35 -4.68 -12.55
N SER A 222 -6.49 -4.66 -13.26
CA SER A 222 -7.43 -5.81 -13.30
C SER A 222 -6.70 -7.14 -13.54
N PRO A 223 -7.07 -8.20 -12.80
CA PRO A 223 -8.23 -8.36 -11.92
C PRO A 223 -7.97 -8.07 -10.42
N ALA A 224 -6.87 -7.42 -10.07
CA ALA A 224 -6.56 -7.13 -8.68
C ALA A 224 -7.60 -6.19 -8.03
N ILE A 225 -8.03 -6.53 -6.82
CA ILE A 225 -8.91 -5.71 -6.00
C ILE A 225 -8.12 -5.10 -4.83
N PRO A 226 -8.59 -4.01 -4.20
CA PRO A 226 -7.87 -3.37 -3.10
C PRO A 226 -7.63 -4.28 -1.91
N TRP A 227 -6.54 -4.04 -1.18
CA TRP A 227 -6.16 -4.76 0.02
C TRP A 227 -6.41 -3.92 1.27
N LEU A 228 -7.65 -3.90 1.72
CA LEU A 228 -8.08 -3.05 2.83
C LEU A 228 -7.87 -3.77 4.18
N PHE A 229 -6.62 -3.99 4.58
CA PHE A 229 -6.28 -4.71 5.81
C PHE A 229 -6.57 -3.92 7.09
N ASP A 230 -6.52 -2.59 7.04
CA ASP A 230 -6.52 -1.73 8.22
C ASP A 230 -7.91 -1.39 8.76
N GLY A 231 -8.96 -2.03 8.23
CA GLY A 231 -10.30 -1.90 8.76
C GLY A 231 -11.10 -0.71 8.24
N PHE A 232 -10.58 0.05 7.27
CA PHE A 232 -11.25 1.19 6.64
C PHE A 232 -11.84 0.82 5.29
N PHE A 233 -12.97 1.43 4.95
CA PHE A 233 -13.60 1.25 3.63
C PHE A 233 -14.14 2.55 3.03
N LEU A 234 -14.90 3.35 3.77
CA LEU A 234 -15.56 4.53 3.20
C LEU A 234 -14.57 5.62 2.79
N GLU A 235 -13.59 5.94 3.62
CA GLU A 235 -12.54 6.90 3.27
C GLU A 235 -11.69 6.41 2.10
N PRO A 236 -11.19 5.14 2.09
CA PRO A 236 -10.57 4.55 0.89
C PRO A 236 -11.42 4.66 -0.37
N ALA A 237 -12.70 4.32 -0.30
CA ALA A 237 -13.59 4.37 -1.45
C ALA A 237 -13.68 5.79 -2.04
N ASP A 238 -13.84 6.79 -1.19
CA ASP A 238 -13.96 8.19 -1.60
C ASP A 238 -12.62 8.74 -2.13
N ASN A 239 -11.49 8.39 -1.50
CA ASN A 239 -10.17 8.88 -1.91
C ASN A 239 -9.67 8.21 -3.20
N LEU A 240 -9.94 6.91 -3.41
CA LEU A 240 -9.66 6.23 -4.68
C LEU A 240 -10.44 6.86 -5.83
N GLN A 241 -11.73 7.19 -5.63
CA GLN A 241 -12.54 7.86 -6.64
C GLN A 241 -12.00 9.26 -6.94
N LYS A 242 -11.70 10.08 -5.92
CA LYS A 242 -11.14 11.43 -6.09
C LYS A 242 -9.79 11.40 -6.83
N LEU A 243 -8.93 10.44 -6.50
CA LEU A 243 -7.65 10.29 -7.19
C LEU A 243 -7.84 9.87 -8.65
N TYR A 244 -8.76 8.95 -8.90
CA TYR A 244 -9.13 8.55 -10.26
C TYR A 244 -9.63 9.74 -11.08
N ASP A 245 -10.51 10.58 -10.51
CA ASP A 245 -11.07 11.76 -11.19
C ASP A 245 -10.02 12.86 -11.42
N PHE A 246 -9.06 13.00 -10.51
CA PHE A 246 -7.93 13.93 -10.61
C PHE A 246 -7.00 13.60 -11.79
N LEU A 247 -6.79 12.33 -12.10
CA LEU A 247 -5.84 11.89 -13.11
C LEU A 247 -6.32 12.21 -14.54
N PRO A 248 -5.45 12.74 -15.41
CA PRO A 248 -5.75 12.84 -16.83
C PRO A 248 -5.86 11.45 -17.48
N ASP A 249 -6.56 11.36 -18.61
CA ASP A 249 -6.83 10.08 -19.27
C ASP A 249 -5.57 9.40 -19.80
N ASP A 250 -4.54 10.18 -20.12
CA ASP A 250 -3.23 9.71 -20.58
C ASP A 250 -2.20 9.54 -19.45
N ALA A 251 -2.64 9.52 -18.19
CA ALA A 251 -1.75 9.27 -17.06
C ALA A 251 -1.12 7.88 -17.12
N ILE A 252 0.19 7.83 -16.86
CA ILE A 252 0.94 6.61 -16.63
C ILE A 252 0.91 6.33 -15.13
N ILE A 253 0.56 5.10 -14.76
CA ILE A 253 0.41 4.71 -13.36
C ILE A 253 1.37 3.58 -13.04
N VAL A 254 2.21 3.81 -12.05
CA VAL A 254 3.06 2.81 -11.41
C VAL A 254 2.31 2.35 -10.15
N PRO A 255 1.72 1.14 -10.15
CA PRO A 255 0.94 0.63 -9.03
C PRO A 255 1.85 0.18 -7.89
N GLY A 256 1.29 -0.16 -6.74
CA GLY A 256 2.05 -0.68 -5.61
C GLY A 256 2.73 -2.01 -5.91
N HIS A 257 2.06 -2.86 -6.67
CA HIS A 257 2.57 -4.14 -7.15
C HIS A 257 2.08 -4.37 -8.59
N GLY A 258 2.89 -4.99 -9.42
CA GLY A 258 2.46 -5.31 -10.78
C GLY A 258 3.12 -4.45 -11.86
N SER A 259 2.62 -4.59 -13.07
CA SER A 259 3.12 -3.88 -14.24
C SER A 259 2.66 -2.43 -14.25
N ILE A 260 3.42 -1.57 -14.95
CA ILE A 260 2.97 -0.21 -15.24
C ILE A 260 1.66 -0.27 -16.02
N THR A 261 0.73 0.58 -15.66
CA THR A 261 -0.60 0.65 -16.25
C THR A 261 -1.01 2.11 -16.53
N ASN A 262 -2.28 2.36 -16.71
CA ASN A 262 -2.86 3.66 -17.00
C ASN A 262 -4.20 3.84 -16.27
N LYS A 263 -4.85 4.99 -16.46
CA LYS A 263 -6.14 5.30 -15.83
C LYS A 263 -7.20 4.22 -16.11
N LYS A 264 -7.25 3.67 -17.34
CA LYS A 264 -8.18 2.58 -17.69
C LYS A 264 -7.89 1.32 -16.89
N GLY A 265 -6.60 0.96 -16.69
CA GLY A 265 -6.21 -0.23 -15.93
C GLY A 265 -6.66 -0.19 -14.47
N ILE A 266 -6.66 0.99 -13.84
CA ILE A 266 -7.10 1.16 -12.44
C ILE A 266 -8.61 1.38 -12.29
N SER A 267 -9.36 1.57 -13.38
CA SER A 267 -10.82 1.74 -13.33
C SER A 267 -11.54 0.54 -12.72
N TYR A 268 -10.93 -0.64 -12.83
CA TYR A 268 -11.45 -1.86 -12.23
C TYR A 268 -11.51 -1.79 -10.71
N THR A 269 -10.43 -1.32 -10.06
CA THR A 269 -10.37 -1.10 -8.61
C THR A 269 -11.47 -0.15 -8.14
N VAL A 270 -11.62 1.00 -8.81
CA VAL A 270 -12.64 2.01 -8.48
C VAL A 270 -14.05 1.45 -8.68
N GLY A 271 -14.27 0.73 -9.78
CA GLY A 271 -15.56 0.08 -10.07
C GLY A 271 -15.93 -0.98 -9.03
N TYR A 272 -14.97 -1.83 -8.63
CA TYR A 272 -15.18 -2.82 -7.58
C TYR A 272 -15.59 -2.17 -6.25
N VAL A 273 -14.86 -1.16 -5.80
CA VAL A 273 -15.15 -0.47 -4.53
C VAL A 273 -16.51 0.23 -4.57
N SER A 274 -16.83 0.90 -5.68
CA SER A 274 -18.14 1.56 -5.88
C SER A 274 -19.29 0.54 -5.86
N CYS A 275 -19.14 -0.59 -6.54
CA CYS A 275 -20.12 -1.68 -6.56
C CYS A 275 -20.30 -2.26 -5.15
N LEU A 276 -19.21 -2.55 -4.43
CA LEU A 276 -19.24 -3.08 -3.08
C LEU A 276 -19.97 -2.11 -2.12
N LYS A 277 -19.63 -0.79 -2.18
CA LYS A 277 -20.30 0.25 -1.40
C LYS A 277 -21.80 0.21 -1.60
N LYS A 278 -22.26 0.18 -2.86
CA LYS A 278 -23.68 0.13 -3.23
C LYS A 278 -24.38 -1.11 -2.67
N LEU A 279 -23.82 -2.30 -2.88
CA LEU A 279 -24.44 -3.57 -2.47
C LEU A 279 -24.49 -3.72 -0.96
N VAL A 280 -23.42 -3.33 -0.26
CA VAL A 280 -23.40 -3.39 1.21
C VAL A 280 -24.36 -2.35 1.82
N THR A 281 -24.44 -1.14 1.25
CA THR A 281 -25.44 -0.14 1.69
C THR A 281 -26.85 -0.71 1.60
N ALA A 282 -27.22 -1.32 0.49
CA ALA A 282 -28.53 -1.95 0.31
C ALA A 282 -28.78 -3.10 1.31
N SER A 283 -27.75 -3.86 1.69
CA SER A 283 -27.84 -4.92 2.70
C SER A 283 -28.08 -4.35 4.11
N VAL A 284 -27.33 -3.31 4.46
CA VAL A 284 -27.46 -2.60 5.75
C VAL A 284 -28.84 -1.92 5.85
N GLU A 285 -29.38 -1.36 4.77
CA GLU A 285 -30.74 -0.77 4.72
C GLU A 285 -31.82 -1.81 4.98
N LYS A 286 -31.62 -3.04 4.51
CA LYS A 286 -32.51 -4.18 4.79
C LYS A 286 -32.27 -4.82 6.16
N ASN A 287 -31.41 -4.25 6.99
CA ASN A 287 -31.03 -4.77 8.31
C ASN A 287 -30.41 -6.18 8.27
N LEU A 288 -29.79 -6.58 7.18
CA LEU A 288 -29.07 -7.86 7.12
C LEU A 288 -27.86 -7.82 8.07
N THR A 289 -27.59 -8.95 8.69
CA THR A 289 -26.35 -9.17 9.45
C THR A 289 -25.15 -9.26 8.49
N LEU A 290 -23.94 -9.17 9.03
CA LEU A 290 -22.71 -9.37 8.22
C LEU A 290 -22.72 -10.75 7.51
N GLU A 291 -23.11 -11.82 8.20
CA GLU A 291 -23.12 -13.16 7.64
C GLU A 291 -24.23 -13.35 6.57
N GLU A 292 -25.37 -12.67 6.70
CA GLU A 292 -26.37 -12.63 5.64
C GLU A 292 -25.90 -11.77 4.46
N THR A 293 -25.21 -10.66 4.71
CA THR A 293 -24.62 -9.81 3.68
C THR A 293 -23.57 -10.58 2.85
N LYS A 294 -22.70 -11.37 3.50
CA LYS A 294 -21.73 -12.22 2.80
C LYS A 294 -22.38 -13.23 1.84
N LYS A 295 -23.59 -13.71 2.15
CA LYS A 295 -24.32 -14.65 1.28
C LYS A 295 -24.89 -14.00 0.02
N VAL A 296 -25.21 -12.71 0.07
CA VAL A 296 -25.87 -12.00 -1.05
C VAL A 296 -24.95 -11.06 -1.80
N VAL A 297 -23.81 -10.66 -1.22
CA VAL A 297 -22.82 -9.76 -1.83
C VAL A 297 -21.55 -10.58 -2.14
N THR A 298 -21.67 -11.52 -3.06
CA THR A 298 -20.56 -12.40 -3.44
C THR A 298 -19.63 -11.77 -4.49
N MET A 299 -20.15 -10.90 -5.33
CA MET A 299 -19.44 -10.19 -6.39
C MET A 299 -18.57 -11.09 -7.29
N ASN A 300 -19.04 -12.32 -7.57
CA ASN A 300 -18.28 -13.31 -8.33
C ASN A 300 -17.89 -12.83 -9.75
N GLU A 301 -18.63 -11.89 -10.33
CA GLU A 301 -18.31 -11.26 -11.60
C GLU A 301 -17.02 -10.42 -11.56
N TRP A 302 -16.54 -10.10 -10.36
CA TRP A 302 -15.29 -9.38 -10.10
C TRP A 302 -14.10 -10.29 -9.82
N ASP A 303 -14.31 -11.60 -9.67
CA ASP A 303 -13.23 -12.56 -9.39
C ASP A 303 -12.23 -12.64 -10.56
N LYS A 304 -12.74 -12.87 -11.76
CA LYS A 304 -11.96 -12.97 -13.02
C LYS A 304 -10.67 -13.80 -12.90
N GLY A 305 -10.66 -14.78 -12.01
CA GLY A 305 -9.53 -15.68 -11.79
C GLY A 305 -8.43 -15.10 -10.89
N TYR A 306 -8.73 -14.02 -10.14
CA TYR A 306 -7.81 -13.48 -9.15
C TYR A 306 -7.74 -14.39 -7.92
N GLU A 307 -6.62 -15.10 -7.74
CA GLU A 307 -6.49 -16.14 -6.70
C GLU A 307 -6.74 -15.65 -5.27
N LEU A 308 -6.51 -14.36 -5.02
CA LEU A 308 -6.75 -13.74 -3.72
C LEU A 308 -8.15 -13.15 -3.55
N PHE A 309 -9.01 -13.21 -4.59
CA PHE A 309 -10.31 -12.54 -4.55
C PHE A 309 -11.15 -12.95 -3.34
N GLN A 310 -11.37 -14.24 -3.14
CA GLN A 310 -12.20 -14.78 -2.07
C GLN A 310 -11.67 -14.39 -0.69
N TRP A 311 -10.34 -14.45 -0.52
CA TRP A 311 -9.69 -14.11 0.72
C TRP A 311 -9.83 -12.62 1.05
N LEU A 312 -9.53 -11.74 0.10
CA LEU A 312 -9.62 -10.29 0.29
C LEU A 312 -11.07 -9.82 0.45
N HIS A 313 -11.96 -10.31 -0.43
CA HIS A 313 -13.35 -9.87 -0.44
C HIS A 313 -14.06 -10.21 0.85
N PHE A 314 -14.02 -11.49 1.29
CA PHE A 314 -14.81 -11.95 2.42
C PHE A 314 -14.18 -11.75 3.79
N ASN A 315 -12.84 -11.58 3.88
CA ASN A 315 -12.20 -11.39 5.18
C ASN A 315 -11.89 -9.90 5.48
N PHE A 316 -11.79 -9.05 4.45
CA PHE A 316 -11.41 -7.65 4.64
C PHE A 316 -12.39 -6.67 4.01
N ASN A 317 -12.50 -6.65 2.68
CA ASN A 317 -13.21 -5.57 1.98
C ASN A 317 -14.69 -5.50 2.33
N LEU A 318 -15.41 -6.62 2.28
CA LEU A 318 -16.83 -6.67 2.61
C LEU A 318 -17.10 -6.43 4.10
N PRO A 319 -16.39 -7.07 5.06
CA PRO A 319 -16.56 -6.78 6.48
C PRO A 319 -16.29 -5.31 6.84
N ASN A 320 -15.24 -4.71 6.27
CA ASN A 320 -14.92 -3.31 6.51
C ASN A 320 -16.00 -2.39 5.95
N ALA A 321 -16.47 -2.65 4.72
CA ALA A 321 -17.59 -1.92 4.13
C ALA A 321 -18.86 -2.01 5.00
N TYR A 322 -19.18 -3.21 5.48
CA TYR A 322 -20.35 -3.43 6.32
C TYR A 322 -20.24 -2.66 7.65
N ASN A 323 -19.09 -2.72 8.32
CA ASN A 323 -18.88 -2.07 9.60
C ASN A 323 -18.92 -0.55 9.46
N ASP A 324 -18.25 0.03 8.49
CA ASP A 324 -18.22 1.46 8.24
C ASP A 324 -19.61 1.98 7.90
N ILE A 325 -20.31 1.35 6.94
CA ILE A 325 -21.63 1.78 6.51
C ILE A 325 -22.66 1.64 7.64
N LYS A 326 -22.57 0.56 8.42
CA LYS A 326 -23.46 0.36 9.58
C LYS A 326 -23.22 1.39 10.68
N SER A 327 -21.98 1.86 10.85
CA SER A 327 -21.64 2.87 11.85
C SER A 327 -22.29 4.23 11.59
N LEU A 328 -22.59 4.55 10.33
CA LEU A 328 -23.29 5.80 9.93
C LEU A 328 -24.77 5.81 10.31
N LYS A 329 -25.38 4.67 10.68
CA LYS A 329 -26.79 4.57 11.07
C LYS A 329 -27.02 4.69 12.58
N LYS A 330 -25.94 4.81 13.35
CA LYS A 330 -26.00 5.04 14.81
C LYS A 330 -25.97 6.53 15.12
#